data_c035a94e87c9fd9f56e79ed3dcd7d29c
#
_entry.id   c035a94e87c9fd9f56e79ed3dcd7d29c
#
_cell.length_a   1.000
_cell.length_b   1.000
_cell.length_c   1.000
_cell.angle_alpha   90.00
_cell.angle_beta   90.00
_cell.angle_gamma   90.00
#
_symmetry.space_group_name_H-M   'P 1'
#
loop_
_entity.id
_entity.type
_entity.pdbx_description
1 polymer ?
#
loop_
_entity_poly.entity_id
_entity_poly.type
_entity_poly.pdbx_seq_one_letter_code
_entity_poly.pdbx_strand_id
1 'polypeptide(L)'
;MKSRMSDQDNIQDRLKTAQEECQRLREENARLRAMLGIDHSPTHDPVSKAVLVPKLSSTGTSGVSTPEEKIAFFRNLFRGREDIFAIRWEGKSGKSGYSPAGVMDWRAIHASRPEERKKVARKTRMLQPVTDDAIRNHLTGKHTIGIYPLLPDDTCWFLAVDFDKKSWVIDAAAFAATCRRFQVPVAVERSRSGNGAHVWIFFDRPVSAADARRLGCALLTRTMENRHEIGLDSYDRLFPNQDTMPKGGFG
;
A
#
# COMPACT_ATOMS: atom_id res chain seq x y z
N MET A 1 1.90 46.48 14.59
CA MET A 1 2.84 45.68 15.40
C MET A 1 2.20 45.02 16.63
N LYS A 2 1.12 45.51 17.21
CA LYS A 2 0.47 44.90 18.43
C LYS A 2 -0.30 43.61 18.17
N SER A 3 -0.78 43.32 16.97
CA SER A 3 -1.55 42.10 16.63
C SER A 3 -0.70 40.81 16.56
N ARG A 4 0.53 40.90 16.08
CA ARG A 4 1.43 39.73 15.94
C ARG A 4 1.98 39.21 17.29
N MET A 5 2.13 40.04 18.29
CA MET A 5 2.57 39.61 19.62
C MET A 5 1.46 38.83 20.37
N SER A 6 0.21 39.21 20.22
CA SER A 6 -0.93 38.53 20.85
C SER A 6 -1.17 37.11 20.25
N ASP A 7 -0.89 36.92 19.00
CA ASP A 7 -1.04 35.59 18.37
C ASP A 7 0.08 34.60 18.76
N GLN A 8 1.28 35.13 18.98
CA GLN A 8 2.45 34.36 19.39
C GLN A 8 2.34 33.90 20.86
N ASP A 9 1.83 34.78 21.73
CA ASP A 9 1.56 34.45 23.15
C ASP A 9 0.46 33.40 23.27
N ASN A 10 -0.59 33.49 22.45
CA ASN A 10 -1.69 32.51 22.42
C ASN A 10 -1.20 31.13 21.95
N ILE A 11 -0.28 31.09 20.96
CA ILE A 11 0.29 29.82 20.47
C ILE A 11 1.19 29.19 21.55
N GLN A 12 2.00 29.98 22.25
CA GLN A 12 2.84 29.48 23.34
C GLN A 12 2.02 28.94 24.52
N ASP A 13 0.95 29.61 24.91
CA ASP A 13 0.06 29.13 25.96
C ASP A 13 -0.66 27.83 25.56
N ARG A 14 -1.12 27.73 24.35
CA ARG A 14 -1.72 26.49 23.82
C ARG A 14 -0.71 25.34 23.74
N LEU A 15 0.52 25.62 23.36
CA LEU A 15 1.59 24.62 23.34
C LEU A 15 1.92 24.12 24.74
N LYS A 16 2.02 25.04 25.71
CA LYS A 16 2.26 24.70 27.13
C LYS A 16 1.13 23.85 27.68
N THR A 17 -0.12 24.23 27.47
CA THR A 17 -1.31 23.47 27.91
C THR A 17 -1.32 22.08 27.31
N ALA A 18 -1.00 21.95 26.01
CA ALA A 18 -0.91 20.64 25.34
C ALA A 18 0.23 19.76 25.87
N GLN A 19 1.38 20.36 26.22
CA GLN A 19 2.50 19.65 26.84
C GLN A 19 2.16 19.15 28.25
N GLU A 20 1.50 19.96 29.06
CA GLU A 20 1.03 19.58 30.39
C GLU A 20 0.01 18.44 30.32
N GLU A 21 -0.93 18.50 29.40
CA GLU A 21 -1.91 17.43 29.17
C GLU A 21 -1.23 16.12 28.66
N CYS A 22 -0.27 16.22 27.78
CA CYS A 22 0.53 15.06 27.34
C CYS A 22 1.29 14.42 28.50
N GLN A 23 1.85 15.21 29.39
CA GLN A 23 2.54 14.72 30.57
C GLN A 23 1.58 14.02 31.54
N ARG A 24 0.44 14.62 31.82
CA ARG A 24 -0.62 14.02 32.64
C ARG A 24 -1.09 12.68 32.10
N LEU A 25 -1.36 12.60 30.80
CA LEU A 25 -1.79 11.36 30.14
C LEU A 25 -0.71 10.28 30.16
N ARG A 26 0.57 10.63 30.08
CA ARG A 26 1.69 9.67 30.22
C ARG A 26 1.75 9.09 31.62
N GLU A 27 1.60 9.92 32.64
CA GLU A 27 1.62 9.49 34.03
C GLU A 27 0.43 8.59 34.35
N GLU A 28 -0.77 8.96 33.88
CA GLU A 28 -1.96 8.15 34.05
C GLU A 28 -1.83 6.80 33.31
N ASN A 29 -1.26 6.79 32.09
CA ASN A 29 -1.01 5.57 31.34
C ASN A 29 -0.01 4.66 32.05
N ALA A 30 1.05 5.23 32.64
CA ALA A 30 2.01 4.48 33.45
C ALA A 30 1.33 3.87 34.69
N ARG A 31 0.50 4.63 35.37
CA ARG A 31 -0.28 4.17 36.53
C ARG A 31 -1.24 3.03 36.17
N LEU A 32 -1.99 3.19 35.07
CA LEU A 32 -2.94 2.16 34.61
C LEU A 32 -2.20 0.88 34.17
N ARG A 33 -1.06 0.99 33.55
CA ARG A 33 -0.21 -0.17 33.18
C ARG A 33 0.29 -0.90 34.43
N ALA A 34 0.76 -0.17 35.43
CA ALA A 34 1.18 -0.78 36.68
C ALA A 34 0.03 -1.49 37.40
N MET A 35 -1.17 -0.93 37.39
CA MET A 35 -2.36 -1.56 37.98
C MET A 35 -2.81 -2.81 37.21
N LEU A 36 -2.60 -2.87 35.90
CA LEU A 36 -2.95 -4.00 35.05
C LEU A 36 -1.83 -5.04 34.96
N GLY A 37 -0.69 -4.85 35.64
CA GLY A 37 0.47 -5.74 35.57
C GLY A 37 1.12 -5.82 34.18
N ILE A 38 0.93 -4.75 33.35
CA ILE A 38 1.50 -4.65 32.01
C ILE A 38 2.82 -3.86 32.13
N ASP A 39 3.75 -4.38 32.87
CA ASP A 39 5.12 -3.85 32.94
C ASP A 39 5.94 -4.38 31.77
N HIS A 40 5.99 -3.62 30.70
CA HIS A 40 7.07 -3.69 29.73
C HIS A 40 7.76 -2.33 29.69
N SER A 41 8.61 -2.10 30.70
CA SER A 41 9.73 -1.17 30.53
C SER A 41 10.59 -1.71 29.40
N PRO A 42 11.05 -0.87 28.47
CA PRO A 42 12.06 -1.30 27.50
C PRO A 42 13.39 -1.43 28.23
N THR A 43 13.59 -2.54 28.94
CA THR A 43 14.93 -2.95 29.37
C THR A 43 15.67 -3.40 28.12
N HIS A 44 16.67 -2.64 27.77
CA HIS A 44 17.79 -3.04 26.95
C HIS A 44 18.48 -4.24 27.60
N ASP A 45 18.05 -5.45 27.25
CA ASP A 45 18.82 -6.64 27.47
C ASP A 45 19.04 -7.36 26.14
N PRO A 46 20.29 -7.65 25.78
CA PRO A 46 20.62 -8.34 24.54
C PRO A 46 20.35 -9.83 24.73
N VAL A 47 19.13 -10.30 24.59
CA VAL A 47 18.87 -11.73 24.46
C VAL A 47 19.05 -12.14 23.02
N SER A 48 20.27 -12.53 22.75
CA SER A 48 20.67 -13.42 21.69
C SER A 48 19.82 -14.69 21.73
N LYS A 49 18.80 -14.80 20.89
CA LYS A 49 18.37 -16.03 20.25
C LYS A 49 18.06 -15.69 18.81
N ALA A 50 19.02 -16.04 17.98
CA ALA A 50 18.94 -15.97 16.55
C ALA A 50 17.73 -16.80 16.06
N VAL A 51 16.59 -16.15 15.90
CA VAL A 51 15.69 -16.51 14.82
C VAL A 51 16.44 -16.07 13.58
N LEU A 52 16.90 -17.02 12.78
CA LEU A 52 17.43 -16.79 11.44
C LEU A 52 16.34 -16.13 10.62
N VAL A 53 16.17 -14.82 10.78
CA VAL A 53 15.61 -13.99 9.73
C VAL A 53 16.65 -14.09 8.62
N PRO A 54 16.32 -14.60 7.44
CA PRO A 54 17.24 -14.53 6.31
C PRO A 54 17.64 -13.07 6.23
N LYS A 55 18.93 -12.82 6.34
CA LYS A 55 19.51 -11.50 6.17
C LYS A 55 19.14 -11.08 4.76
N LEU A 56 18.00 -10.40 4.63
CA LEU A 56 17.72 -9.65 3.42
C LEU A 56 18.93 -8.73 3.32
N SER A 57 19.82 -9.06 2.40
CA SER A 57 20.94 -8.21 2.06
C SER A 57 20.35 -6.81 1.93
N SER A 58 20.86 -5.86 2.69
CA SER A 58 20.40 -4.47 2.74
C SER A 58 20.67 -3.79 1.38
N THR A 59 20.06 -4.30 0.32
CA THR A 59 20.03 -3.71 -1.01
C THR A 59 18.83 -2.78 -1.13
N GLY A 60 18.62 -1.94 -0.09
CA GLY A 60 17.78 -0.79 -0.24
C GLY A 60 18.43 0.15 -1.25
N THR A 61 17.68 0.67 -2.21
CA THR A 61 18.18 1.68 -3.12
C THR A 61 18.55 2.92 -2.34
N SER A 62 19.83 3.26 -2.34
CA SER A 62 20.32 4.54 -1.83
C SER A 62 20.23 5.61 -2.94
N GLY A 63 20.45 6.87 -2.59
CA GLY A 63 20.60 7.95 -3.60
C GLY A 63 21.75 7.73 -4.60
N VAL A 64 22.62 6.76 -4.32
CA VAL A 64 23.80 6.40 -5.15
C VAL A 64 23.51 5.21 -6.09
N SER A 65 22.34 4.52 -5.95
CA SER A 65 22.01 3.37 -6.80
C SER A 65 21.80 3.78 -8.25
N THR A 66 22.30 2.96 -9.18
CA THR A 66 22.09 3.18 -10.61
C THR A 66 20.61 3.02 -11.01
N PRO A 67 20.19 3.58 -12.15
CA PRO A 67 18.83 3.37 -12.65
C PRO A 67 18.49 1.88 -12.83
N GLU A 68 19.44 1.08 -13.27
CA GLU A 68 19.30 -0.35 -13.51
C GLU A 68 19.10 -1.12 -12.19
N GLU A 69 19.85 -0.78 -11.16
CA GLU A 69 19.68 -1.32 -9.80
C GLU A 69 18.32 -0.97 -9.22
N LYS A 70 17.84 0.26 -9.42
CA LYS A 70 16.50 0.69 -8.99
C LYS A 70 15.40 -0.09 -9.70
N ILE A 71 15.53 -0.31 -11.00
CA ILE A 71 14.58 -1.09 -11.80
C ILE A 71 14.56 -2.55 -11.32
N ALA A 72 15.72 -3.15 -11.15
CA ALA A 72 15.84 -4.53 -10.66
C ALA A 72 15.25 -4.70 -9.26
N PHE A 73 15.52 -3.75 -8.35
CA PHE A 73 14.93 -3.72 -7.02
C PHE A 73 13.41 -3.61 -7.07
N PHE A 74 12.88 -2.67 -7.86
CA PHE A 74 11.44 -2.47 -8.01
C PHE A 74 10.75 -3.71 -8.58
N ARG A 75 11.32 -4.32 -9.64
CA ARG A 75 10.82 -5.57 -10.21
C ARG A 75 10.80 -6.71 -9.18
N ASN A 76 11.84 -6.81 -8.37
CA ASN A 76 11.96 -7.84 -7.35
C ASN A 76 10.98 -7.63 -6.19
N LEU A 77 10.71 -6.39 -5.82
CA LEU A 77 9.79 -6.05 -4.73
C LEU A 77 8.33 -6.25 -5.13
N PHE A 78 7.94 -5.75 -6.32
CA PHE A 78 6.57 -5.83 -6.83
C PHE A 78 6.40 -6.95 -7.85
N ARG A 79 6.71 -8.19 -7.42
CA ARG A 79 6.51 -9.38 -8.26
C ARG A 79 5.03 -9.63 -8.48
N GLY A 80 4.63 -9.77 -9.72
CA GLY A 80 3.28 -10.08 -10.13
C GLY A 80 3.28 -10.66 -11.54
N ARG A 81 2.20 -10.48 -12.28
CA ARG A 81 2.17 -10.87 -13.69
C ARG A 81 3.21 -10.11 -14.49
N GLU A 82 3.99 -10.81 -15.28
CA GLU A 82 5.01 -10.24 -16.15
C GLU A 82 4.55 -10.06 -17.59
N ASP A 83 3.52 -10.81 -17.99
CA ASP A 83 2.96 -10.82 -19.35
C ASP A 83 2.04 -9.61 -19.61
N ILE A 84 1.64 -8.88 -18.55
CA ILE A 84 0.76 -7.73 -18.63
C ILE A 84 0.92 -6.82 -17.41
N PHE A 85 0.64 -5.53 -17.60
CA PHE A 85 0.49 -4.55 -16.53
C PHE A 85 -0.69 -3.62 -16.82
N ALA A 86 -1.16 -2.91 -15.82
CA ALA A 86 -2.13 -1.85 -15.97
C ALA A 86 -1.42 -0.52 -16.21
N ILE A 87 -1.94 0.31 -17.11
CA ILE A 87 -1.48 1.68 -17.31
C ILE A 87 -2.58 2.66 -16.92
N ARG A 88 -2.18 3.69 -16.18
CA ARG A 88 -3.10 4.76 -15.78
C ARG A 88 -3.36 5.69 -16.98
N TRP A 89 -4.61 6.02 -17.17
CA TRP A 89 -5.07 7.01 -18.14
C TRP A 89 -5.82 8.15 -17.46
N GLU A 90 -5.75 9.32 -18.06
CA GLU A 90 -6.53 10.50 -17.67
C GLU A 90 -7.28 11.02 -18.88
N GLY A 91 -8.59 11.15 -18.76
CA GLY A 91 -9.45 11.68 -19.81
C GLY A 91 -9.57 13.20 -19.73
N LYS A 92 -9.95 13.84 -20.84
CA LYS A 92 -10.16 15.29 -20.93
C LYS A 92 -11.21 15.82 -19.93
N SER A 93 -12.14 14.98 -19.47
CA SER A 93 -13.18 15.32 -18.49
C SER A 93 -12.72 15.19 -17.03
N GLY A 94 -11.42 15.03 -16.75
CA GLY A 94 -10.90 14.79 -15.39
C GLY A 94 -11.10 13.37 -14.86
N LYS A 95 -11.76 12.50 -15.60
CA LYS A 95 -11.88 11.08 -15.24
C LYS A 95 -10.55 10.40 -15.44
N SER A 96 -10.18 9.55 -14.51
CA SER A 96 -8.96 8.73 -14.60
C SER A 96 -9.26 7.29 -14.21
N GLY A 97 -8.38 6.38 -14.61
CA GLY A 97 -8.51 4.97 -14.28
C GLY A 97 -7.33 4.17 -14.79
N TYR A 98 -7.41 2.88 -14.62
CA TYR A 98 -6.41 1.93 -15.12
C TYR A 98 -7.02 1.06 -16.20
N SER A 99 -6.23 0.73 -17.21
CA SER A 99 -6.58 -0.23 -18.25
C SER A 99 -5.40 -1.14 -18.54
N PRO A 100 -5.62 -2.38 -18.98
CA PRO A 100 -4.53 -3.25 -19.42
C PRO A 100 -3.68 -2.56 -20.48
N ALA A 101 -2.36 -2.58 -20.31
CA ALA A 101 -1.44 -2.02 -21.28
C ALA A 101 -1.48 -2.87 -22.58
N GLY A 102 -1.53 -2.21 -23.74
CA GLY A 102 -1.58 -2.92 -24.99
C GLY A 102 -1.83 -2.01 -26.18
N VAL A 103 -1.44 -2.52 -27.33
CA VAL A 103 -1.71 -1.87 -28.63
C VAL A 103 -3.08 -2.32 -29.12
N MET A 104 -3.90 -1.36 -29.54
CA MET A 104 -5.22 -1.62 -30.11
C MET A 104 -5.16 -1.64 -31.64
N ASP A 105 -5.86 -2.59 -32.25
CA ASP A 105 -6.10 -2.56 -33.69
C ASP A 105 -7.21 -1.56 -34.03
N TRP A 106 -6.81 -0.31 -34.21
CA TRP A 106 -7.73 0.78 -34.53
C TRP A 106 -8.47 0.56 -35.86
N ARG A 107 -7.88 -0.16 -36.83
CA ARG A 107 -8.54 -0.48 -38.12
C ARG A 107 -9.72 -1.40 -37.87
N ALA A 108 -9.52 -2.49 -37.13
CA ALA A 108 -10.58 -3.42 -36.80
C ALA A 108 -11.69 -2.76 -35.96
N ILE A 109 -11.29 -1.89 -35.02
CA ILE A 109 -12.25 -1.15 -34.17
C ILE A 109 -13.11 -0.19 -34.98
N HIS A 110 -12.49 0.59 -35.88
CA HIS A 110 -13.25 1.54 -36.71
C HIS A 110 -14.11 0.86 -37.77
N ALA A 111 -13.70 -0.30 -38.27
CA ALA A 111 -14.48 -1.11 -39.21
C ALA A 111 -15.68 -1.82 -38.56
N SER A 112 -15.70 -1.94 -37.23
CA SER A 112 -16.79 -2.58 -36.49
C SER A 112 -17.95 -1.63 -36.21
N ARG A 113 -19.14 -2.21 -35.98
CA ARG A 113 -20.31 -1.44 -35.56
C ARG A 113 -20.08 -0.76 -34.22
N PRO A 114 -20.67 0.42 -33.97
CA PRO A 114 -20.44 1.19 -32.73
C PRO A 114 -20.64 0.36 -31.44
N GLU A 115 -21.67 -0.49 -31.42
CA GLU A 115 -22.02 -1.37 -30.30
C GLU A 115 -20.99 -2.50 -30.07
N GLU A 116 -20.27 -2.91 -31.11
CA GLU A 116 -19.27 -3.99 -31.07
C GLU A 116 -17.85 -3.48 -30.79
N ARG A 117 -17.59 -2.20 -30.94
CA ARG A 117 -16.23 -1.60 -30.82
C ARG A 117 -15.51 -1.99 -29.55
N LYS A 118 -16.22 -1.98 -28.39
CA LYS A 118 -15.63 -2.39 -27.11
C LYS A 118 -15.22 -3.88 -27.11
N LYS A 119 -16.02 -4.73 -27.71
CA LYS A 119 -15.75 -6.17 -27.83
C LYS A 119 -14.57 -6.43 -28.77
N VAL A 120 -14.54 -5.75 -29.92
CA VAL A 120 -13.45 -5.84 -30.90
C VAL A 120 -12.14 -5.32 -30.28
N ALA A 121 -12.17 -4.14 -29.65
CA ALA A 121 -11.02 -3.57 -28.96
C ALA A 121 -10.43 -4.52 -27.90
N ARG A 122 -11.31 -5.18 -27.13
CA ARG A 122 -10.88 -6.16 -26.13
C ARG A 122 -10.27 -7.41 -26.76
N LYS A 123 -10.83 -7.89 -27.88
CA LYS A 123 -10.40 -9.10 -28.58
C LYS A 123 -9.10 -8.91 -29.36
N THR A 124 -8.90 -7.72 -29.93
CA THR A 124 -7.74 -7.42 -30.81
C THR A 124 -6.60 -6.72 -30.07
N ARG A 125 -6.75 -6.41 -28.78
CA ARG A 125 -5.68 -5.80 -27.99
C ARG A 125 -4.50 -6.75 -27.85
N MET A 126 -3.34 -6.34 -28.35
CA MET A 126 -2.07 -7.01 -28.11
C MET A 126 -1.52 -6.52 -26.77
N LEU A 127 -1.52 -7.41 -25.77
CA LEU A 127 -1.07 -7.07 -24.42
C LEU A 127 0.43 -6.81 -24.40
N GLN A 128 0.88 -5.93 -23.50
CA GLN A 128 2.29 -5.58 -23.35
C GLN A 128 2.84 -6.15 -22.05
N PRO A 129 3.99 -6.83 -22.09
CA PRO A 129 4.66 -7.36 -20.91
C PRO A 129 5.29 -6.24 -20.09
N VAL A 130 5.59 -6.54 -18.82
CA VAL A 130 6.33 -5.66 -17.91
C VAL A 130 7.79 -5.64 -18.34
N THR A 131 8.20 -4.60 -19.05
CA THR A 131 9.59 -4.40 -19.47
C THR A 131 10.32 -3.47 -18.50
N ASP A 132 11.66 -3.44 -18.55
CA ASP A 132 12.47 -2.49 -17.79
C ASP A 132 12.15 -1.05 -18.19
N ASP A 133 11.82 -0.80 -19.46
CA ASP A 133 11.38 0.52 -19.92
C ASP A 133 10.02 0.92 -19.33
N ALA A 134 9.09 -0.02 -19.15
CA ALA A 134 7.82 0.25 -18.48
C ALA A 134 8.05 0.66 -17.02
N ILE A 135 8.93 -0.05 -16.30
CA ILE A 135 9.33 0.27 -14.93
C ILE A 135 10.09 1.61 -14.88
N ARG A 136 11.05 1.83 -15.77
CA ARG A 136 11.80 3.10 -15.90
C ARG A 136 10.85 4.28 -16.10
N ASN A 137 9.89 4.16 -17.00
CA ASN A 137 8.89 5.20 -17.26
C ASN A 137 8.01 5.46 -16.05
N HIS A 138 7.73 4.45 -15.23
CA HIS A 138 7.02 4.62 -13.96
C HIS A 138 7.86 5.37 -12.93
N LEU A 139 9.10 4.92 -12.71
CA LEU A 139 10.01 5.53 -11.72
C LEU A 139 10.39 6.98 -12.07
N THR A 140 10.40 7.33 -13.35
CA THR A 140 10.65 8.71 -13.83
C THR A 140 9.37 9.55 -13.88
N GLY A 141 8.21 9.02 -13.54
CA GLY A 141 6.94 9.73 -13.55
C GLY A 141 6.31 9.95 -14.92
N LYS A 142 6.91 9.39 -16.00
CA LYS A 142 6.38 9.51 -17.36
C LYS A 142 5.04 8.77 -17.53
N HIS A 143 4.93 7.61 -16.90
CA HIS A 143 3.70 6.81 -16.83
C HIS A 143 3.47 6.31 -15.41
N THR A 144 2.21 6.11 -15.04
CA THR A 144 1.88 5.37 -13.81
C THR A 144 1.38 3.99 -14.24
N ILE A 145 2.07 2.94 -13.77
CA ILE A 145 1.67 1.56 -14.02
C ILE A 145 1.18 0.90 -12.74
N GLY A 146 0.38 -0.16 -12.88
CA GLY A 146 -0.03 -1.05 -11.81
C GLY A 146 0.29 -2.49 -12.18
N ILE A 147 0.75 -3.25 -11.22
CA ILE A 147 1.02 -4.68 -11.37
C ILE A 147 -0.23 -5.48 -11.01
N TYR A 148 -0.52 -6.52 -11.77
CA TYR A 148 -1.53 -7.51 -11.40
C TYR A 148 -0.89 -8.51 -10.43
N PRO A 149 -1.29 -8.52 -9.15
CA PRO A 149 -0.62 -9.34 -8.14
C PRO A 149 -0.95 -10.83 -8.22
N LEU A 150 -2.13 -11.18 -8.73
CA LEU A 150 -2.60 -12.56 -8.82
C LEU A 150 -1.95 -13.27 -10.01
N LEU A 151 -1.19 -14.33 -9.73
CA LEU A 151 -0.54 -15.15 -10.73
C LEU A 151 -1.49 -16.22 -11.31
N PRO A 152 -1.17 -16.81 -12.51
CA PRO A 152 -2.02 -17.80 -13.15
C PRO A 152 -2.28 -19.07 -12.33
N ASP A 153 -1.43 -19.36 -11.35
CA ASP A 153 -1.52 -20.49 -10.41
C ASP A 153 -2.22 -20.12 -9.08
N ASP A 154 -2.97 -19.01 -9.06
CA ASP A 154 -3.68 -18.50 -7.91
C ASP A 154 -2.78 -18.09 -6.72
N THR A 155 -1.50 -17.81 -6.98
CA THR A 155 -0.55 -17.32 -5.97
C THR A 155 -0.28 -15.82 -6.10
N CYS A 156 0.35 -15.23 -5.08
CA CYS A 156 0.83 -13.84 -5.08
C CYS A 156 2.11 -13.69 -4.25
N TRP A 157 2.88 -12.63 -4.52
CA TRP A 157 4.12 -12.30 -3.81
C TRP A 157 3.93 -11.20 -2.78
N PHE A 158 2.79 -10.54 -2.78
CA PHE A 158 2.47 -9.49 -1.82
C PHE A 158 0.96 -9.36 -1.65
N LEU A 159 0.59 -8.77 -0.52
CA LEU A 159 -0.74 -8.27 -0.22
C LEU A 159 -0.64 -6.75 -0.08
N ALA A 160 -1.55 -6.01 -0.70
CA ALA A 160 -1.69 -4.58 -0.49
C ALA A 160 -3.09 -4.27 0.07
N VAL A 161 -3.14 -3.40 1.06
CA VAL A 161 -4.37 -2.85 1.62
C VAL A 161 -4.47 -1.40 1.19
N ASP A 162 -5.55 -1.04 0.51
CA ASP A 162 -5.79 0.30 0.02
C ASP A 162 -6.70 1.07 0.97
N PHE A 163 -6.21 2.22 1.42
CA PHE A 163 -6.92 3.18 2.26
C PHE A 163 -7.07 4.50 1.52
N ASP A 164 -8.31 4.99 1.38
CA ASP A 164 -8.59 6.29 0.79
C ASP A 164 -9.60 7.09 1.66
N LYS A 165 -10.14 8.24 1.18
CA LYS A 165 -11.09 9.10 1.90
C LYS A 165 -10.49 9.80 3.13
N LYS A 166 -11.38 10.35 3.99
CA LYS A 166 -10.96 11.31 5.03
C LYS A 166 -10.11 10.73 6.16
N SER A 167 -10.37 9.48 6.57
CA SER A 167 -9.72 8.84 7.73
C SER A 167 -8.48 8.03 7.39
N TRP A 168 -8.04 7.99 6.14
CA TRP A 168 -6.98 7.10 5.65
C TRP A 168 -5.68 7.15 6.48
N VAL A 169 -5.28 8.33 6.97
CA VAL A 169 -4.05 8.47 7.77
C VAL A 169 -4.13 7.67 9.06
N ILE A 170 -5.27 7.81 9.75
CA ILE A 170 -5.50 7.18 11.05
C ILE A 170 -5.68 5.68 10.87
N ASP A 171 -6.44 5.27 9.86
CA ASP A 171 -6.77 3.87 9.60
C ASP A 171 -5.56 3.09 9.11
N ALA A 172 -4.78 3.64 8.18
CA ALA A 172 -3.52 3.03 7.73
C ALA A 172 -2.50 2.91 8.87
N ALA A 173 -2.40 3.93 9.74
CA ALA A 173 -1.53 3.88 10.91
C ALA A 173 -1.99 2.82 11.92
N ALA A 174 -3.29 2.69 12.15
CA ALA A 174 -3.87 1.69 13.04
C ALA A 174 -3.63 0.27 12.51
N PHE A 175 -3.85 0.06 11.21
CA PHE A 175 -3.56 -1.22 10.55
C PHE A 175 -2.07 -1.58 10.63
N ALA A 176 -1.18 -0.64 10.33
CA ALA A 176 0.25 -0.85 10.46
C ALA A 176 0.68 -1.13 11.92
N ALA A 177 0.03 -0.52 12.92
CA ALA A 177 0.27 -0.82 14.32
C ALA A 177 -0.20 -2.24 14.70
N THR A 178 -1.34 -2.68 14.18
CA THR A 178 -1.82 -4.05 14.33
C THR A 178 -0.84 -5.04 13.72
N CYS A 179 -0.39 -4.80 12.48
CA CYS A 179 0.61 -5.66 11.84
C CYS A 179 1.88 -5.78 12.69
N ARG A 180 2.42 -4.66 13.21
CA ARG A 180 3.60 -4.67 14.10
C ARG A 180 3.36 -5.50 15.36
N ARG A 181 2.17 -5.39 15.98
CA ARG A 181 1.81 -6.18 17.17
C ARG A 181 1.87 -7.69 16.89
N PHE A 182 1.48 -8.10 15.69
CA PHE A 182 1.55 -9.50 15.25
C PHE A 182 2.86 -9.86 14.56
N GLN A 183 3.88 -8.98 14.62
CA GLN A 183 5.19 -9.17 14.00
C GLN A 183 5.14 -9.41 12.48
N VAL A 184 4.11 -8.85 11.82
CA VAL A 184 3.99 -8.84 10.36
C VAL A 184 4.67 -7.59 9.80
N PRO A 185 5.78 -7.72 9.05
CA PRO A 185 6.46 -6.58 8.45
C PRO A 185 5.57 -5.90 7.42
N VAL A 186 5.50 -4.57 7.47
CA VAL A 186 4.73 -3.77 6.52
C VAL A 186 5.50 -2.56 6.03
N ALA A 187 5.25 -2.16 4.80
CA ALA A 187 5.64 -0.87 4.25
C ALA A 187 4.40 -0.02 4.01
N VAL A 188 4.44 1.25 4.40
CA VAL A 188 3.34 2.19 4.17
C VAL A 188 3.75 3.19 3.12
N GLU A 189 2.97 3.28 2.05
CA GLU A 189 3.15 4.21 0.95
C GLU A 189 1.99 5.21 0.93
N ARG A 190 2.30 6.48 0.76
CA ARG A 190 1.27 7.48 0.49
C ARG A 190 0.86 7.37 -0.98
N SER A 191 -0.44 7.27 -1.24
CA SER A 191 -0.95 7.17 -2.61
C SER A 191 -0.54 8.37 -3.47
N ARG A 192 -0.48 8.18 -4.78
CA ARG A 192 -0.12 9.22 -5.75
C ARG A 192 -0.99 10.48 -5.64
N SER A 193 -2.27 10.34 -5.32
CA SER A 193 -3.19 11.49 -5.14
C SER A 193 -2.86 12.31 -3.89
N GLY A 194 -2.08 11.74 -2.96
CA GLY A 194 -1.82 12.33 -1.65
C GLY A 194 -2.98 12.15 -0.65
N ASN A 195 -4.10 11.57 -1.05
CA ASN A 195 -5.33 11.44 -0.26
C ASN A 195 -5.65 9.98 0.09
N GLY A 196 -4.64 9.14 0.20
CA GLY A 196 -4.76 7.74 0.56
C GLY A 196 -3.41 7.11 0.87
N ALA A 197 -3.41 5.85 1.25
CA ALA A 197 -2.22 5.04 1.50
C ALA A 197 -2.42 3.61 1.03
N HIS A 198 -1.33 2.98 0.60
CA HIS A 198 -1.23 1.54 0.46
C HIS A 198 -0.38 0.99 1.60
N VAL A 199 -0.85 -0.06 2.24
CA VAL A 199 -0.05 -0.82 3.21
C VAL A 199 0.31 -2.15 2.59
N TRP A 200 1.61 -2.36 2.39
CA TRP A 200 2.17 -3.50 1.67
C TRP A 200 2.69 -4.55 2.65
N ILE A 201 2.35 -5.82 2.41
CA ILE A 201 2.92 -6.99 3.06
C ILE A 201 3.57 -7.82 1.95
N PHE A 202 4.88 -7.94 1.98
CA PHE A 202 5.66 -8.71 1.00
C PHE A 202 5.98 -10.09 1.54
N PHE A 203 5.87 -11.11 0.70
CA PHE A 203 6.18 -12.48 1.04
C PHE A 203 7.55 -12.88 0.47
N ASP A 204 8.28 -13.74 1.18
CA ASP A 204 9.57 -14.27 0.74
C ASP A 204 9.45 -15.36 -0.33
N ARG A 205 8.26 -15.94 -0.44
CA ARG A 205 7.85 -16.94 -1.42
C ARG A 205 6.42 -16.68 -1.90
N PRO A 206 6.00 -17.22 -3.05
CA PRO A 206 4.60 -17.11 -3.46
C PRO A 206 3.71 -17.85 -2.46
N VAL A 207 2.60 -17.22 -2.10
CA VAL A 207 1.56 -17.78 -1.24
C VAL A 207 0.24 -17.80 -1.97
N SER A 208 -0.69 -18.68 -1.60
CA SER A 208 -2.01 -18.67 -2.22
C SER A 208 -2.70 -17.32 -1.98
N ALA A 209 -3.36 -16.78 -3.01
CA ALA A 209 -4.08 -15.52 -2.88
C ALA A 209 -5.18 -15.61 -1.81
N ALA A 210 -5.81 -16.78 -1.66
CA ALA A 210 -6.79 -17.04 -0.60
C ALA A 210 -6.19 -16.89 0.79
N ASP A 211 -4.96 -17.39 1.04
CA ASP A 211 -4.30 -17.25 2.33
C ASP A 211 -3.84 -15.82 2.59
N ALA A 212 -3.28 -15.16 1.57
CA ALA A 212 -2.91 -13.76 1.67
C ALA A 212 -4.12 -12.88 2.03
N ARG A 213 -5.27 -13.12 1.40
CA ARG A 213 -6.50 -12.40 1.68
C ARG A 213 -7.08 -12.73 3.07
N ARG A 214 -7.03 -13.99 3.51
CA ARG A 214 -7.41 -14.38 4.88
C ARG A 214 -6.55 -13.67 5.92
N LEU A 215 -5.24 -13.60 5.70
CA LEU A 215 -4.34 -12.83 6.55
C LEU A 215 -4.75 -11.35 6.60
N GLY A 216 -4.95 -10.73 5.45
CA GLY A 216 -5.36 -9.33 5.37
C GLY A 216 -6.68 -9.05 6.07
N CYS A 217 -7.69 -9.89 5.84
CA CYS A 217 -8.99 -9.78 6.52
C CYS A 217 -8.87 -9.97 8.04
N ALA A 218 -8.06 -10.95 8.51
CA ALA A 218 -7.84 -11.16 9.93
C ALA A 218 -7.17 -9.94 10.59
N LEU A 219 -6.16 -9.35 9.95
CA LEU A 219 -5.48 -8.15 10.44
C LEU A 219 -6.42 -6.93 10.45
N LEU A 220 -7.27 -6.77 9.43
CA LEU A 220 -8.30 -5.72 9.39
C LEU A 220 -9.29 -5.90 10.54
N THR A 221 -9.83 -7.11 10.74
CA THR A 221 -10.75 -7.44 11.84
C THR A 221 -10.12 -7.11 13.20
N ARG A 222 -8.86 -7.51 13.42
CA ARG A 222 -8.13 -7.20 14.66
C ARG A 222 -7.89 -5.70 14.83
N THR A 223 -7.72 -4.96 13.75
CA THR A 223 -7.60 -3.50 13.81
C THR A 223 -8.90 -2.87 14.25
N MET A 224 -10.03 -3.32 13.72
CA MET A 224 -11.36 -2.85 14.11
C MET A 224 -11.71 -3.18 15.56
N GLU A 225 -11.37 -4.38 16.04
CA GLU A 225 -11.59 -4.78 17.44
C GLU A 225 -10.85 -3.88 18.45
N ASN A 226 -9.65 -3.42 18.09
CA ASN A 226 -8.81 -2.60 18.96
C ASN A 226 -9.22 -1.12 18.96
N ARG A 227 -10.08 -0.68 18.07
CA ARG A 227 -10.47 0.72 17.89
C ARG A 227 -11.95 0.81 17.49
N HIS A 228 -12.83 0.68 18.50
CA HIS A 228 -14.29 0.79 18.32
C HIS A 228 -14.76 2.12 17.70
N GLU A 229 -13.92 3.16 17.74
CA GLU A 229 -14.19 4.48 17.18
C GLU A 229 -13.81 4.62 15.70
N ILE A 230 -13.05 3.68 15.13
CA ILE A 230 -12.62 3.73 13.73
C ILE A 230 -13.36 2.65 12.96
N GLY A 231 -14.37 3.06 12.27
CA GLY A 231 -15.10 2.23 11.33
C GLY A 231 -14.36 2.05 10.02
N LEU A 232 -13.05 1.86 9.96
CA LEU A 232 -12.25 1.68 8.72
C LEU A 232 -12.95 2.21 7.43
N ASP A 233 -13.56 3.40 7.55
CA ASP A 233 -14.35 4.00 6.46
C ASP A 233 -13.52 4.31 5.23
N SER A 234 -12.20 4.39 5.43
CA SER A 234 -11.23 4.60 4.37
C SER A 234 -10.75 3.33 3.70
N TYR A 235 -11.00 2.15 4.29
CA TYR A 235 -10.65 0.89 3.64
C TYR A 235 -11.43 0.74 2.33
N ASP A 236 -10.73 0.58 1.22
CA ASP A 236 -11.34 0.34 -0.09
C ASP A 236 -11.28 -1.14 -0.46
N ARG A 237 -10.09 -1.72 -0.51
CA ARG A 237 -9.91 -3.12 -0.93
C ARG A 237 -8.58 -3.73 -0.55
N LEU A 238 -8.49 -5.06 -0.72
CA LEU A 238 -7.26 -5.83 -0.71
C LEU A 238 -6.82 -6.14 -2.16
N PHE A 239 -5.52 -6.20 -2.38
CA PHE A 239 -4.91 -6.74 -3.59
C PHE A 239 -3.95 -7.88 -3.23
N PRO A 240 -4.11 -9.10 -3.81
CA PRO A 240 -5.13 -9.47 -4.80
C PRO A 240 -6.55 -9.33 -4.26
N ASN A 241 -7.48 -8.95 -5.14
CA ASN A 241 -8.87 -8.72 -4.75
C ASN A 241 -9.77 -9.97 -4.86
N GLN A 242 -9.21 -11.09 -5.29
CA GLN A 242 -9.89 -12.37 -5.46
C GLN A 242 -8.94 -13.53 -5.14
N ASP A 243 -9.52 -14.70 -4.84
CA ASP A 243 -8.79 -15.88 -4.39
C ASP A 243 -8.21 -16.70 -5.55
N THR A 244 -8.85 -16.62 -6.72
CA THR A 244 -8.48 -17.37 -7.92
C THR A 244 -8.49 -16.50 -9.16
N MET A 245 -7.73 -16.91 -10.18
CA MET A 245 -7.64 -16.20 -11.45
C MET A 245 -9.00 -16.27 -12.18
N PRO A 246 -9.59 -15.10 -12.53
CA PRO A 246 -10.85 -15.10 -13.25
C PRO A 246 -10.68 -15.55 -14.70
N LYS A 247 -11.64 -16.32 -15.21
CA LYS A 247 -11.65 -16.72 -16.63
C LYS A 247 -11.68 -15.47 -17.52
N GLY A 248 -10.61 -15.27 -18.31
CA GLY A 248 -10.47 -14.12 -19.22
C GLY A 248 -10.25 -12.77 -18.54
N GLY A 249 -9.89 -12.75 -17.25
CA GLY A 249 -9.43 -11.59 -16.50
C GLY A 249 -7.93 -11.61 -16.24
N PHE A 250 -7.47 -10.65 -15.47
CA PHE A 250 -6.04 -10.48 -15.16
C PHE A 250 -5.72 -10.57 -13.65
N GLY A 251 -6.72 -10.74 -12.82
CA GLY A 251 -6.55 -10.78 -11.37
C GLY A 251 -6.60 -9.43 -10.68
#